data_f3a82012680bae5daafe07336b3a5cca
#
_entry.id   f3a82012680bae5daafe07336b3a5cca
#
_cell.length_a   1.000
_cell.length_b   1.000
_cell.length_c   1.000
_cell.angle_alpha   90.00
_cell.angle_beta   90.00
_cell.angle_gamma   90.00
#
_symmetry.space_group_name_H-M   'P 1'
#
loop_
_entity.id
_entity.type
_entity.pdbx_description
1 polymer ?
#
loop_
_entity_poly.entity_id
_entity_poly.type
_entity_poly.pdbx_seq_one_letter_code
_entity_poly.pdbx_strand_id
1 'polypeptide(L)'
;MKRIFCAILCLTVLLTGCGSDSSKLSESQLYEQEFDTSKYDSHITFAVDGTSTEKELTEVAKQLEQRIERCFAERNDDHPSVTHQLQTNHADKTVTIYFNNTANLSSQFMEFTAAPNKVELKKGDKADGEIMIAAGEFYDAYAQQDKASGNGSWSVAVKLTNNGRTKFEKALKKMNGKGEQVTLWLDGKALGTYAAEKAVGSGGIITVTGGELIDKQAAWELAYRLRSGHIENKVTVKECSVKEKTQAA
;
A
#
# COMPACT_ATOMS: atom_id res chain seq x y z
N MET A 1 4.44 -28.95 1.51
CA MET A 1 4.59 -27.56 1.01
C MET A 1 3.86 -27.47 -0.33
N LYS A 2 2.57 -27.16 -0.30
CA LYS A 2 1.75 -26.95 -1.51
C LYS A 2 1.53 -25.45 -1.65
N ARG A 3 2.17 -24.85 -2.66
CA ARG A 3 1.89 -23.48 -3.07
C ARG A 3 0.49 -23.45 -3.67
N ILE A 4 -0.46 -22.90 -2.94
CA ILE A 4 -1.80 -22.63 -3.48
C ILE A 4 -1.66 -21.31 -4.24
N PHE A 5 -1.63 -21.39 -5.55
CA PHE A 5 -1.91 -20.26 -6.42
C PHE A 5 -3.33 -19.82 -6.13
N CYS A 6 -3.49 -18.61 -5.64
CA CYS A 6 -4.79 -17.97 -5.56
C CYS A 6 -5.27 -17.74 -6.98
N ALA A 7 -6.10 -18.64 -7.44
CA ALA A 7 -6.74 -18.52 -8.75
C ALA A 7 -7.71 -17.35 -8.65
N ILE A 8 -7.49 -16.36 -9.50
CA ILE A 8 -8.49 -15.39 -9.91
C ILE A 8 -9.70 -16.22 -10.35
N LEU A 9 -10.74 -16.24 -9.54
CA LEU A 9 -11.99 -16.89 -9.88
C LEU A 9 -12.67 -16.02 -10.93
N CYS A 10 -12.25 -16.21 -12.19
CA CYS A 10 -13.05 -15.77 -13.32
C CYS A 10 -14.38 -16.51 -13.22
N LEU A 11 -15.39 -15.79 -12.82
CA LEU A 11 -16.76 -16.24 -12.87
C LEU A 11 -17.13 -16.39 -14.37
N THR A 12 -16.84 -17.57 -14.94
CA THR A 12 -17.36 -17.95 -16.23
C THR A 12 -18.85 -18.20 -16.05
N VAL A 13 -19.66 -17.18 -16.32
CA VAL A 13 -21.07 -17.34 -16.55
C VAL A 13 -21.21 -18.16 -17.83
N LEU A 14 -21.49 -19.45 -17.67
CA LEU A 14 -21.90 -20.32 -18.76
C LEU A 14 -23.32 -19.91 -19.21
N LEU A 15 -23.38 -18.93 -20.09
CA LEU A 15 -24.55 -18.71 -20.92
C LEU A 15 -24.50 -19.75 -22.06
N THR A 16 -25.19 -20.87 -21.87
CA THR A 16 -25.59 -21.74 -22.97
C THR A 16 -26.67 -21.07 -23.78
N GLY A 17 -26.29 -20.33 -24.80
CA GLY A 17 -27.17 -19.75 -25.81
C GLY A 17 -26.39 -19.61 -27.10
N CYS A 18 -26.79 -20.32 -28.14
CA CYS A 18 -26.22 -20.30 -29.48
C CYS A 18 -26.10 -18.89 -30.05
N GLY A 19 -24.93 -18.56 -30.63
CA GLY A 19 -24.77 -17.49 -31.60
C GLY A 19 -23.72 -16.47 -31.23
N SER A 20 -22.55 -16.58 -31.88
CA SER A 20 -21.58 -15.55 -32.28
C SER A 20 -21.30 -14.38 -31.35
N ASP A 21 -20.03 -14.18 -31.11
CA ASP A 21 -19.37 -13.05 -30.44
C ASP A 21 -19.51 -13.01 -28.90
N SER A 22 -18.70 -13.81 -28.25
CA SER A 22 -18.32 -13.50 -26.86
C SER A 22 -17.37 -12.29 -26.87
N SER A 23 -17.96 -11.08 -26.92
CA SER A 23 -17.25 -9.85 -26.60
C SER A 23 -16.79 -9.98 -25.15
N LYS A 24 -15.49 -10.27 -24.93
CA LYS A 24 -14.88 -10.18 -23.62
C LYS A 24 -15.06 -8.73 -23.18
N LEU A 25 -15.79 -8.52 -22.08
CA LEU A 25 -15.91 -7.21 -21.46
C LEU A 25 -14.52 -6.63 -21.28
N SER A 26 -14.36 -5.34 -21.54
CA SER A 26 -13.13 -4.66 -21.19
C SER A 26 -12.99 -4.66 -19.67
N GLU A 27 -11.76 -4.51 -19.18
CA GLU A 27 -11.49 -4.50 -17.75
C GLU A 27 -12.25 -3.39 -17.01
N SER A 28 -12.42 -2.21 -17.63
CA SER A 28 -13.24 -1.13 -17.11
C SER A 28 -14.71 -1.54 -16.97
N GLN A 29 -15.27 -2.24 -17.95
CA GLN A 29 -16.65 -2.72 -17.90
C GLN A 29 -16.89 -3.77 -16.79
N LEU A 30 -15.87 -4.54 -16.41
CA LEU A 30 -15.97 -5.48 -15.28
C LEU A 30 -16.19 -4.76 -13.96
N TYR A 31 -15.58 -3.59 -13.77
CA TYR A 31 -15.71 -2.81 -12.54
C TYR A 31 -16.97 -1.91 -12.51
N GLU A 32 -17.66 -1.75 -13.61
CA GLU A 32 -18.94 -1.01 -13.68
C GLU A 32 -20.18 -1.88 -13.48
N GLN A 33 -20.00 -3.20 -13.38
CA GLN A 33 -21.14 -4.11 -13.20
C GLN A 33 -21.81 -3.92 -11.84
N GLU A 34 -23.13 -3.91 -11.84
CA GLU A 34 -23.92 -3.99 -10.61
C GLU A 34 -23.78 -5.38 -9.97
N PHE A 35 -23.62 -5.41 -8.67
CA PHE A 35 -23.59 -6.65 -7.88
C PHE A 35 -24.32 -6.47 -6.55
N ASP A 36 -24.57 -7.57 -5.87
CA ASP A 36 -25.27 -7.58 -4.59
C ASP A 36 -24.33 -7.10 -3.46
N THR A 37 -24.46 -5.83 -3.10
CA THR A 37 -23.66 -5.19 -2.04
C THR A 37 -24.01 -5.67 -0.64
N SER A 38 -25.21 -6.30 -0.44
CA SER A 38 -25.67 -6.79 0.87
C SER A 38 -24.80 -7.92 1.46
N LYS A 39 -23.94 -8.52 0.63
CA LYS A 39 -23.00 -9.56 1.04
C LYS A 39 -21.80 -9.03 1.82
N TYR A 40 -21.59 -7.72 1.80
CA TYR A 40 -20.45 -7.07 2.44
C TYR A 40 -20.90 -6.27 3.65
N ASP A 41 -20.10 -6.28 4.70
CA ASP A 41 -20.41 -5.55 5.93
C ASP A 41 -19.72 -4.17 6.01
N SER A 42 -18.83 -3.87 5.06
CA SER A 42 -18.02 -2.67 5.04
C SER A 42 -17.80 -2.17 3.62
N HIS A 43 -17.60 -0.85 3.47
CA HIS A 43 -17.19 -0.26 2.20
C HIS A 43 -16.41 1.04 2.40
N ILE A 44 -15.60 1.38 1.40
CA ILE A 44 -14.91 2.67 1.30
C ILE A 44 -15.12 3.20 -0.12
N THR A 45 -15.57 4.45 -0.21
CA THR A 45 -15.68 5.18 -1.48
C THR A 45 -14.61 6.25 -1.55
N PHE A 46 -13.84 6.22 -2.61
CA PHE A 46 -12.79 7.18 -2.91
C PHE A 46 -13.22 8.08 -4.06
N ALA A 47 -12.97 9.38 -3.94
CA ALA A 47 -12.95 10.30 -5.08
C ALA A 47 -11.53 10.39 -5.62
N VAL A 48 -11.39 10.35 -6.95
CA VAL A 48 -10.08 10.34 -7.64
C VAL A 48 -10.00 11.55 -8.54
N ASP A 49 -9.17 12.53 -8.15
CA ASP A 49 -8.91 13.72 -8.94
C ASP A 49 -7.85 13.45 -10.02
N GLY A 50 -7.95 14.17 -11.13
CA GLY A 50 -6.92 14.13 -12.18
C GLY A 50 -7.07 12.99 -13.19
N THR A 51 -8.06 12.10 -13.05
CA THR A 51 -8.36 11.10 -14.07
C THR A 51 -9.21 11.71 -15.18
N SER A 52 -8.84 11.46 -16.43
CA SER A 52 -9.54 11.95 -17.61
C SER A 52 -10.17 10.84 -18.43
N THR A 53 -9.76 9.59 -18.20
CA THR A 53 -10.21 8.42 -18.95
C THR A 53 -10.63 7.29 -18.00
N GLU A 54 -11.49 6.39 -18.49
CA GLU A 54 -11.87 5.14 -17.80
C GLU A 54 -10.64 4.31 -17.44
N LYS A 55 -9.68 4.24 -18.35
CA LYS A 55 -8.44 3.48 -18.13
C LYS A 55 -7.65 4.00 -16.94
N GLU A 56 -7.49 5.32 -16.83
CA GLU A 56 -6.79 5.94 -15.69
C GLU A 56 -7.51 5.66 -14.37
N LEU A 57 -8.84 5.77 -14.33
CA LEU A 57 -9.62 5.44 -13.15
C LEU A 57 -9.48 3.95 -12.78
N THR A 58 -9.50 3.06 -13.77
CA THR A 58 -9.30 1.62 -13.57
C THR A 58 -7.92 1.31 -12.99
N GLU A 59 -6.86 1.98 -13.44
CA GLU A 59 -5.51 1.78 -12.89
C GLU A 59 -5.42 2.24 -11.42
N VAL A 60 -6.05 3.37 -11.07
CA VAL A 60 -6.13 3.81 -9.67
C VAL A 60 -6.96 2.83 -8.84
N ALA A 61 -8.07 2.33 -9.38
CA ALA A 61 -8.91 1.35 -8.72
C ALA A 61 -8.13 0.07 -8.35
N LYS A 62 -7.34 -0.46 -9.27
CA LYS A 62 -6.47 -1.62 -9.02
C LYS A 62 -5.42 -1.35 -7.93
N GLN A 63 -4.83 -0.16 -7.92
CA GLN A 63 -3.88 0.22 -6.88
C GLN A 63 -4.55 0.28 -5.51
N LEU A 64 -5.75 0.84 -5.42
CA LEU A 64 -6.54 0.87 -4.19
C LEU A 64 -6.96 -0.53 -3.73
N GLU A 65 -7.39 -1.39 -4.67
CA GLU A 65 -7.71 -2.80 -4.41
C GLU A 65 -6.51 -3.54 -3.81
N GLN A 66 -5.34 -3.43 -4.42
CA GLN A 66 -4.10 -4.03 -3.91
C GLN A 66 -3.73 -3.54 -2.51
N ARG A 67 -3.99 -2.26 -2.22
CA ARG A 67 -3.76 -1.71 -0.88
C ARG A 67 -4.70 -2.32 0.15
N ILE A 68 -6.00 -2.47 -0.18
CA ILE A 68 -6.96 -3.14 0.70
C ILE A 68 -6.56 -4.60 0.94
N GLU A 69 -6.22 -5.34 -0.11
CA GLU A 69 -5.74 -6.72 0.02
C GLU A 69 -4.51 -6.82 0.96
N ARG A 70 -3.55 -5.91 0.81
CA ARG A 70 -2.37 -5.85 1.68
C ARG A 70 -2.73 -5.51 3.13
N CYS A 71 -3.71 -4.63 3.38
CA CYS A 71 -4.20 -4.35 4.73
C CYS A 71 -4.62 -5.62 5.45
N PHE A 72 -5.32 -6.49 4.74
CA PHE A 72 -5.83 -7.72 5.32
C PHE A 72 -4.76 -8.81 5.46
N ALA A 73 -3.89 -8.96 4.49
CA ALA A 73 -2.85 -9.99 4.49
C ALA A 73 -1.89 -9.90 5.68
N GLU A 74 -1.77 -8.74 6.34
CA GLU A 74 -0.81 -8.53 7.42
C GLU A 74 -1.28 -8.87 8.79
N ARG A 75 -2.56 -8.75 9.01
CA ARG A 75 -3.06 -8.88 10.38
C ARG A 75 -3.11 -10.30 10.88
N ASN A 76 -2.95 -11.28 10.00
CA ASN A 76 -3.07 -12.66 10.42
C ASN A 76 -2.35 -13.63 9.48
N ASP A 77 -1.46 -14.42 10.01
CA ASP A 77 -0.82 -15.54 9.32
C ASP A 77 -1.83 -16.65 8.90
N ASP A 78 -3.06 -16.62 9.44
CA ASP A 78 -4.13 -17.60 9.21
C ASP A 78 -5.30 -17.06 8.38
N HIS A 79 -5.14 -15.96 7.63
CA HIS A 79 -6.28 -15.31 6.98
C HIS A 79 -6.78 -15.98 5.72
N PRO A 80 -8.10 -16.18 5.65
CA PRO A 80 -8.76 -16.35 4.37
C PRO A 80 -8.55 -15.10 3.52
N SER A 81 -8.39 -15.30 2.23
CA SER A 81 -8.41 -14.22 1.24
C SER A 81 -9.58 -13.28 1.52
N VAL A 82 -9.32 -11.99 1.52
CA VAL A 82 -10.39 -11.00 1.68
C VAL A 82 -11.38 -11.18 0.56
N THR A 83 -12.63 -11.43 0.94
CA THR A 83 -13.70 -11.35 -0.03
C THR A 83 -14.03 -9.87 -0.21
N HIS A 84 -13.74 -9.33 -1.37
CA HIS A 84 -14.02 -7.95 -1.71
C HIS A 84 -14.58 -7.86 -3.13
N GLN A 85 -15.22 -6.74 -3.40
CA GLN A 85 -15.68 -6.36 -4.72
C GLN A 85 -15.38 -4.88 -4.94
N LEU A 86 -14.95 -4.55 -6.14
CA LEU A 86 -14.64 -3.20 -6.53
C LEU A 86 -15.63 -2.71 -7.55
N GLN A 87 -16.05 -1.46 -7.39
CA GLN A 87 -16.92 -0.76 -8.33
C GLN A 87 -16.33 0.59 -8.68
N THR A 88 -16.30 0.92 -9.98
CA THR A 88 -15.93 2.25 -10.47
C THR A 88 -17.16 2.98 -10.98
N ASN A 89 -17.21 4.29 -10.76
CA ASN A 89 -18.15 5.19 -11.40
C ASN A 89 -17.37 6.28 -12.13
N HIS A 90 -17.34 6.17 -13.44
CA HIS A 90 -16.55 7.08 -14.28
C HIS A 90 -17.11 8.50 -14.30
N ALA A 91 -18.45 8.66 -14.31
CA ALA A 91 -19.08 9.96 -14.32
C ALA A 91 -18.76 10.78 -13.07
N ASP A 92 -18.75 10.12 -11.90
CA ASP A 92 -18.45 10.73 -10.60
C ASP A 92 -16.97 10.66 -10.23
N LYS A 93 -16.16 9.97 -11.04
CA LYS A 93 -14.73 9.69 -10.75
C LYS A 93 -14.54 9.07 -9.39
N THR A 94 -15.32 8.05 -9.07
CA THR A 94 -15.24 7.35 -7.80
C THR A 94 -14.90 5.88 -7.96
N VAL A 95 -14.23 5.37 -6.93
CA VAL A 95 -13.94 3.94 -6.74
C VAL A 95 -14.51 3.54 -5.40
N THR A 96 -15.37 2.53 -5.38
CA THR A 96 -15.89 1.96 -4.14
C THR A 96 -15.42 0.53 -3.99
N ILE A 97 -14.87 0.21 -2.82
CA ILE A 97 -14.44 -1.14 -2.47
C ILE A 97 -15.33 -1.64 -1.35
N TYR A 98 -16.05 -2.72 -1.61
CA TYR A 98 -16.89 -3.45 -0.66
C TYR A 98 -16.12 -4.65 -0.13
N PHE A 99 -16.16 -4.90 1.17
CA PHE A 99 -15.42 -6.00 1.78
C PHE A 99 -16.05 -6.44 3.10
N ASN A 100 -15.64 -7.61 3.59
CA ASN A 100 -15.98 -8.04 4.95
C ASN A 100 -14.80 -7.74 5.87
N ASN A 101 -15.00 -6.92 6.91
CA ASN A 101 -13.95 -6.50 7.83
C ASN A 101 -13.55 -7.61 8.82
N THR A 102 -13.03 -8.71 8.31
CA THR A 102 -12.61 -9.87 9.11
C THR A 102 -11.41 -9.59 10.02
N ALA A 103 -10.54 -8.65 9.61
CA ALA A 103 -9.35 -8.23 10.35
C ALA A 103 -9.63 -7.16 11.43
N ASN A 104 -10.88 -6.73 11.56
CA ASN A 104 -11.28 -5.69 12.50
C ASN A 104 -10.44 -4.40 12.38
N LEU A 105 -10.25 -3.94 11.16
CA LEU A 105 -9.57 -2.68 10.88
C LEU A 105 -10.46 -1.50 11.24
N SER A 106 -9.88 -0.46 11.83
CA SER A 106 -10.61 0.77 12.12
C SER A 106 -10.81 1.61 10.86
N SER A 107 -11.85 2.45 10.84
CA SER A 107 -12.07 3.43 9.76
C SER A 107 -10.85 4.31 9.55
N GLN A 108 -10.21 4.77 10.62
CA GLN A 108 -8.99 5.59 10.54
C GLN A 108 -7.84 4.86 9.84
N PHE A 109 -7.65 3.57 10.15
CA PHE A 109 -6.62 2.79 9.48
C PHE A 109 -6.90 2.63 7.98
N MET A 110 -8.18 2.41 7.62
CA MET A 110 -8.59 2.27 6.23
C MET A 110 -8.40 3.55 5.41
N GLU A 111 -8.47 4.74 6.05
CA GLU A 111 -8.19 6.01 5.38
C GLU A 111 -6.75 6.12 4.86
N PHE A 112 -5.80 5.40 5.44
CA PHE A 112 -4.43 5.36 4.91
C PHE A 112 -4.34 4.77 3.51
N THR A 113 -5.37 4.05 3.05
CA THR A 113 -5.44 3.56 1.67
C THR A 113 -5.52 4.69 0.64
N ALA A 114 -6.10 5.83 1.00
CA ALA A 114 -6.20 7.02 0.15
C ALA A 114 -4.92 7.87 0.13
N ALA A 115 -4.05 7.74 1.13
CA ALA A 115 -2.84 8.55 1.22
C ALA A 115 -1.92 8.32 0.00
N PRO A 116 -1.17 9.33 -0.46
CA PRO A 116 -0.22 9.17 -1.57
C PRO A 116 0.79 8.06 -1.33
N ASN A 117 1.26 7.92 -0.08
CA ASN A 117 2.28 6.95 0.35
C ASN A 117 3.55 7.04 -0.51
N LYS A 118 3.98 8.27 -0.79
CA LYS A 118 5.17 8.56 -1.56
C LYS A 118 6.40 8.42 -0.68
N VAL A 119 7.13 7.33 -0.88
CA VAL A 119 8.39 7.05 -0.16
C VAL A 119 9.56 7.53 -0.99
N GLU A 120 10.48 8.29 -0.39
CA GLU A 120 11.67 8.81 -1.06
C GLU A 120 12.87 8.76 -0.10
N LEU A 121 14.04 8.35 -0.61
CA LEU A 121 15.31 8.56 0.09
C LEU A 121 16.02 9.73 -0.57
N LYS A 122 16.30 10.78 0.21
CA LYS A 122 16.93 12.00 -0.29
C LYS A 122 18.27 12.25 0.35
N LYS A 123 19.15 12.95 -0.38
CA LYS A 123 20.43 13.43 0.14
C LYS A 123 20.21 14.59 1.12
N GLY A 124 20.90 14.53 2.26
CA GLY A 124 20.76 15.52 3.32
C GLY A 124 19.50 15.34 4.15
N ASP A 125 19.13 16.38 4.88
CA ASP A 125 18.01 16.44 5.83
C ASP A 125 16.89 17.38 5.40
N LYS A 126 16.96 17.91 4.18
CA LYS A 126 15.98 18.87 3.66
C LYS A 126 14.97 18.22 2.72
N ALA A 127 13.73 18.71 2.76
CA ALA A 127 12.64 18.21 1.94
C ALA A 127 12.86 18.39 0.43
N ASP A 128 13.62 19.40 0.03
CA ASP A 128 14.03 19.69 -1.34
C ASP A 128 15.36 19.04 -1.75
N GLY A 129 15.90 18.16 -0.91
CA GLY A 129 17.13 17.40 -1.20
C GLY A 129 17.02 16.53 -2.46
N GLU A 130 18.16 16.26 -3.10
CA GLU A 130 18.24 15.39 -4.28
C GLU A 130 17.66 14.00 -3.96
N ILE A 131 16.72 13.51 -4.79
CA ILE A 131 16.14 12.18 -4.66
C ILE A 131 17.15 11.14 -5.12
N MET A 132 17.61 10.31 -4.21
CA MET A 132 18.51 9.21 -4.48
C MET A 132 17.75 7.94 -4.87
N ILE A 133 16.63 7.68 -4.19
CA ILE A 133 15.74 6.54 -4.42
C ILE A 133 14.30 7.04 -4.43
N ALA A 134 13.61 6.79 -5.52
CA ALA A 134 12.21 7.17 -5.71
C ALA A 134 11.25 6.05 -5.25
N ALA A 135 9.96 6.37 -5.11
CA ALA A 135 8.92 5.49 -4.59
C ALA A 135 8.87 4.09 -5.24
N GLY A 136 9.03 3.98 -6.56
CA GLY A 136 9.00 2.69 -7.28
C GLY A 136 10.17 1.74 -6.97
N GLU A 137 11.17 2.20 -6.22
CA GLU A 137 12.33 1.38 -5.82
C GLU A 137 12.20 0.76 -4.43
N PHE A 138 11.06 0.96 -3.77
CA PHE A 138 10.70 0.31 -2.53
C PHE A 138 9.64 -0.75 -2.83
N TYR A 139 9.81 -1.98 -2.31
CA TYR A 139 8.87 -3.04 -2.66
C TYR A 139 8.17 -3.68 -1.47
N ASP A 140 8.72 -3.52 -0.25
CA ASP A 140 8.18 -4.13 0.95
C ASP A 140 8.57 -3.34 2.19
N ALA A 141 7.75 -3.40 3.23
CA ALA A 141 8.07 -2.92 4.55
C ALA A 141 7.32 -3.74 5.60
N TYR A 142 7.94 -4.01 6.74
CA TYR A 142 7.32 -4.78 7.82
C TYR A 142 7.74 -4.27 9.18
N ALA A 143 6.80 -4.33 10.12
CA ALA A 143 7.05 -4.03 11.51
C ALA A 143 7.80 -5.19 12.17
N GLN A 144 8.79 -4.88 12.99
CA GLN A 144 9.56 -5.86 13.75
C GLN A 144 9.84 -5.35 15.17
N GLN A 145 9.83 -6.26 16.14
CA GLN A 145 10.24 -5.91 17.49
C GLN A 145 11.75 -5.74 17.57
N ASP A 146 12.18 -4.63 18.14
CA ASP A 146 13.60 -4.39 18.40
C ASP A 146 14.06 -5.19 19.63
N LYS A 147 14.59 -6.38 19.36
CA LYS A 147 15.10 -7.27 20.40
C LYS A 147 16.38 -6.75 21.06
N ALA A 148 17.12 -5.86 20.38
CA ALA A 148 18.38 -5.33 20.88
C ALA A 148 18.18 -4.24 21.92
N SER A 149 17.08 -3.50 21.87
CA SER A 149 16.79 -2.42 22.80
C SER A 149 16.37 -2.91 24.20
N GLY A 150 15.89 -4.15 24.31
CA GLY A 150 15.42 -4.74 25.58
C GLY A 150 14.17 -4.09 26.18
N ASN A 151 13.65 -3.01 25.57
CA ASN A 151 12.52 -2.23 26.07
C ASN A 151 11.18 -2.55 25.36
N GLY A 152 11.19 -3.54 24.47
CA GLY A 152 9.98 -3.93 23.72
C GLY A 152 9.56 -2.95 22.60
N SER A 153 10.43 -2.01 22.24
CA SER A 153 10.17 -1.06 21.14
C SER A 153 10.06 -1.77 19.79
N TRP A 154 9.38 -1.10 18.86
CA TRP A 154 9.19 -1.59 17.51
C TRP A 154 9.95 -0.72 16.52
N SER A 155 10.32 -1.32 15.41
CA SER A 155 10.94 -0.65 14.26
C SER A 155 10.26 -1.10 12.98
N VAL A 156 10.50 -0.38 11.89
CA VAL A 156 10.04 -0.78 10.56
C VAL A 156 11.23 -1.01 9.65
N ALA A 157 11.32 -2.21 9.11
CA ALA A 157 12.28 -2.55 8.07
C ALA A 157 11.66 -2.26 6.70
N VAL A 158 12.34 -1.44 5.90
CA VAL A 158 11.92 -1.04 4.56
C VAL A 158 12.88 -1.63 3.55
N LYS A 159 12.37 -2.40 2.58
CA LYS A 159 13.18 -3.10 1.60
C LYS A 159 13.22 -2.38 0.26
N LEU A 160 14.43 -2.24 -0.28
CA LEU A 160 14.66 -1.76 -1.63
C LEU A 160 14.56 -2.92 -2.65
N THR A 161 14.07 -2.60 -3.84
CA THR A 161 14.23 -3.47 -5.00
C THR A 161 15.72 -3.67 -5.32
N ASN A 162 16.07 -4.67 -6.12
CA ASN A 162 17.45 -4.85 -6.59
C ASN A 162 17.95 -3.62 -7.36
N ASN A 163 17.06 -2.99 -8.14
CA ASN A 163 17.37 -1.77 -8.88
C ASN A 163 17.58 -0.59 -7.91
N GLY A 164 16.72 -0.43 -6.90
CA GLY A 164 16.87 0.59 -5.86
C GLY A 164 18.19 0.47 -5.10
N ARG A 165 18.58 -0.76 -4.72
CA ARG A 165 19.86 -1.02 -4.10
C ARG A 165 21.04 -0.62 -5.00
N THR A 166 21.01 -1.01 -6.28
CA THR A 166 22.05 -0.64 -7.26
C THR A 166 22.14 0.87 -7.46
N LYS A 167 20.98 1.57 -7.53
CA LYS A 167 20.94 3.03 -7.62
C LYS A 167 21.55 3.68 -6.38
N PHE A 168 21.20 3.19 -5.19
CA PHE A 168 21.76 3.70 -3.95
C PHE A 168 23.29 3.54 -3.89
N GLU A 169 23.82 2.36 -4.22
CA GLU A 169 25.26 2.11 -4.26
C GLU A 169 25.98 3.05 -5.25
N LYS A 170 25.37 3.31 -6.42
CA LYS A 170 25.91 4.28 -7.39
C LYS A 170 25.87 5.71 -6.85
N ALA A 171 24.82 6.09 -6.15
CA ALA A 171 24.71 7.41 -5.54
C ALA A 171 25.75 7.60 -4.43
N LEU A 172 25.94 6.60 -3.57
CA LEU A 172 27.00 6.62 -2.54
C LEU A 172 28.40 6.86 -3.11
N LYS A 173 28.73 6.25 -4.27
CA LYS A 173 30.03 6.44 -4.92
C LYS A 173 30.26 7.88 -5.38
N LYS A 174 29.18 8.65 -5.59
CA LYS A 174 29.24 10.08 -5.98
C LYS A 174 29.29 11.01 -4.77
N MET A 175 28.97 10.50 -3.59
CA MET A 175 29.03 11.27 -2.34
C MET A 175 30.49 11.37 -1.91
N ASN A 176 30.95 12.61 -1.74
CA ASN A 176 32.36 12.91 -1.49
C ASN A 176 32.66 12.95 0.00
N GLY A 177 32.67 11.77 0.67
CA GLY A 177 33.30 11.71 1.96
C GLY A 177 32.43 11.32 3.15
N LYS A 178 33.09 11.16 4.29
CA LYS A 178 32.49 10.79 5.58
C LYS A 178 31.62 11.92 6.13
N GLY A 179 30.43 11.58 6.60
CA GLY A 179 29.53 12.53 7.26
C GLY A 179 28.38 13.04 6.39
N GLU A 180 28.27 12.62 5.13
CA GLU A 180 27.09 12.90 4.35
C GLU A 180 25.89 12.11 4.92
N GLN A 181 24.72 12.75 4.92
CA GLN A 181 23.49 12.19 5.44
C GLN A 181 22.48 11.93 4.32
N VAL A 182 21.60 10.98 4.59
CA VAL A 182 20.40 10.72 3.77
C VAL A 182 19.19 10.60 4.69
N THR A 183 18.05 11.05 4.20
CA THR A 183 16.81 11.01 4.97
C THR A 183 15.73 10.25 4.21
N LEU A 184 15.07 9.33 4.90
CA LEU A 184 13.88 8.65 4.39
C LEU A 184 12.66 9.52 4.64
N TRP A 185 11.89 9.75 3.61
CA TRP A 185 10.69 10.58 3.61
C TRP A 185 9.45 9.76 3.24
N LEU A 186 8.33 10.08 3.87
CA LEU A 186 7.00 9.59 3.50
C LEU A 186 6.05 10.78 3.38
N ASP A 187 5.49 11.00 2.20
CA ASP A 187 4.57 12.12 1.92
C ASP A 187 5.11 13.49 2.38
N GLY A 188 6.42 13.71 2.20
CA GLY A 188 7.09 14.95 2.62
C GLY A 188 7.42 15.06 4.11
N LYS A 189 7.10 14.06 4.95
CA LYS A 189 7.50 13.97 6.36
C LYS A 189 8.78 13.12 6.48
N ALA A 190 9.81 13.64 7.17
CA ALA A 190 11.02 12.87 7.47
C ALA A 190 10.71 11.77 8.48
N LEU A 191 11.11 10.55 8.18
CA LEU A 191 10.98 9.38 9.06
C LEU A 191 12.26 9.07 9.82
N GLY A 192 13.41 9.38 9.23
CA GLY A 192 14.70 9.15 9.85
C GLY A 192 15.85 9.63 8.98
N THR A 193 16.88 10.16 9.62
CA THR A 193 18.12 10.61 8.97
C THR A 193 19.25 9.69 9.38
N TYR A 194 20.05 9.27 8.42
CA TYR A 194 21.10 8.26 8.57
C TYR A 194 22.42 8.78 8.00
N ALA A 195 23.53 8.33 8.56
CA ALA A 195 24.81 8.44 7.86
C ALA A 195 24.72 7.62 6.56
N ALA A 196 25.08 8.22 5.43
CA ALA A 196 24.81 7.65 4.11
C ALA A 196 25.37 6.22 3.96
N GLU A 197 26.56 5.97 4.46
CA GLU A 197 27.21 4.65 4.42
C GLU A 197 26.50 3.58 5.27
N LYS A 198 25.61 3.99 6.18
CA LYS A 198 24.87 3.10 7.09
C LYS A 198 23.37 3.08 6.83
N ALA A 199 22.89 3.91 5.91
CA ALA A 199 21.46 4.08 5.67
C ALA A 199 20.78 2.81 5.16
N VAL A 200 21.49 2.04 4.33
CA VAL A 200 21.00 0.78 3.76
C VAL A 200 21.88 -0.36 4.25
N GLY A 201 21.31 -1.20 5.07
CA GLY A 201 21.97 -2.39 5.61
C GLY A 201 22.10 -3.53 4.59
N SER A 202 22.61 -4.67 5.05
CA SER A 202 22.70 -5.88 4.26
C SER A 202 21.34 -6.27 3.68
N GLY A 203 21.32 -6.71 2.42
CA GLY A 203 20.07 -7.09 1.75
C GLY A 203 19.22 -5.92 1.25
N GLY A 204 19.72 -4.67 1.31
CA GLY A 204 18.96 -3.50 0.83
C GLY A 204 17.89 -3.03 1.79
N ILE A 205 18.11 -3.15 3.10
CA ILE A 205 17.12 -2.83 4.13
C ILE A 205 17.48 -1.51 4.81
N ILE A 206 16.51 -0.60 4.90
CA ILE A 206 16.56 0.60 5.73
C ILE A 206 15.73 0.32 6.98
N THR A 207 16.29 0.55 8.17
CA THR A 207 15.55 0.38 9.42
C THR A 207 15.13 1.73 9.98
N VAL A 208 13.83 1.95 10.11
CA VAL A 208 13.26 3.14 10.77
C VAL A 208 13.09 2.82 12.26
N THR A 209 13.84 3.54 13.10
CA THR A 209 13.83 3.38 14.56
C THR A 209 13.56 4.69 15.24
N GLY A 210 12.89 4.67 16.39
CA GLY A 210 12.68 5.84 17.25
C GLY A 210 11.48 6.70 16.88
N GLY A 211 11.28 7.80 17.59
CA GLY A 211 10.18 8.73 17.40
C GLY A 211 8.83 8.14 17.81
N GLU A 212 7.86 8.23 16.93
CA GLU A 212 6.48 7.75 17.14
C GLU A 212 6.33 6.21 17.09
N LEU A 213 7.40 5.48 16.74
CA LEU A 213 7.39 4.01 16.64
C LEU A 213 7.63 3.34 18.00
N ILE A 214 6.88 3.75 19.00
CA ILE A 214 7.01 3.23 20.37
C ILE A 214 6.26 1.91 20.51
N ASP A 215 5.12 1.78 19.84
CA ASP A 215 4.24 0.61 19.96
C ASP A 215 4.09 -0.18 18.64
N LYS A 216 3.50 -1.35 18.77
CA LYS A 216 3.24 -2.27 17.67
C LYS A 216 2.30 -1.70 16.62
N GLN A 217 1.27 -0.98 17.06
CA GLN A 217 0.24 -0.45 16.16
C GLN A 217 0.82 0.63 15.24
N ALA A 218 1.54 1.61 15.81
CA ALA A 218 2.20 2.67 15.03
C ALA A 218 3.22 2.10 14.04
N ALA A 219 3.99 1.07 14.43
CA ALA A 219 4.92 0.39 13.54
C ALA A 219 4.19 -0.32 12.37
N TRP A 220 3.04 -0.93 12.63
CA TRP A 220 2.24 -1.57 11.59
C TRP A 220 1.63 -0.57 10.61
N GLU A 221 1.08 0.51 11.10
CA GLU A 221 0.53 1.57 10.28
C GLU A 221 1.59 2.16 9.35
N LEU A 222 2.78 2.42 9.89
CA LEU A 222 3.89 2.92 9.09
C LEU A 222 4.36 1.88 8.06
N ALA A 223 4.53 0.63 8.46
CA ALA A 223 4.92 -0.45 7.55
C ALA A 223 3.92 -0.60 6.40
N TYR A 224 2.62 -0.57 6.72
CA TYR A 224 1.56 -0.60 5.73
C TYR A 224 1.69 0.55 4.72
N ARG A 225 1.84 1.79 5.19
CA ARG A 225 1.98 2.96 4.31
C ARG A 225 3.21 2.87 3.41
N LEU A 226 4.35 2.45 3.97
CA LEU A 226 5.62 2.36 3.24
C LEU A 226 5.62 1.32 2.12
N ARG A 227 4.83 0.24 2.25
CA ARG A 227 4.73 -0.81 1.24
C ARG A 227 3.51 -0.72 0.33
N SER A 228 2.55 0.19 0.62
CA SER A 228 1.30 0.34 -0.14
C SER A 228 1.52 0.79 -1.59
N GLY A 229 2.71 1.25 -1.92
CA GLY A 229 3.00 1.82 -3.23
C GLY A 229 2.46 3.24 -3.37
N HIS A 230 3.04 4.01 -4.28
CA HIS A 230 2.66 5.40 -4.52
C HIS A 230 1.50 5.49 -5.50
N ILE A 231 0.49 6.31 -5.18
CA ILE A 231 -0.56 6.74 -6.09
C ILE A 231 -0.30 8.21 -6.43
N GLU A 232 -0.12 8.53 -7.71
CA GLU A 232 0.14 9.90 -8.17
C GLU A 232 -1.10 10.77 -8.14
N ASN A 233 -2.26 10.17 -8.46
CA ASN A 233 -3.54 10.86 -8.43
C ASN A 233 -3.89 11.27 -7.00
N LYS A 234 -4.51 12.43 -6.85
CA LYS A 234 -5.07 12.81 -5.57
C LYS A 234 -6.32 11.96 -5.29
N VAL A 235 -6.24 11.16 -4.27
CA VAL A 235 -7.34 10.31 -3.79
C VAL A 235 -7.82 10.85 -2.46
N THR A 236 -9.13 10.97 -2.30
CA THR A 236 -9.76 11.40 -1.05
C THR A 236 -10.87 10.42 -0.66
N VAL A 237 -10.96 10.10 0.62
CA VAL A 237 -12.08 9.31 1.13
C VAL A 237 -13.33 10.15 1.09
N LYS A 238 -14.33 9.71 0.35
CA LYS A 238 -15.65 10.34 0.24
C LYS A 238 -16.62 9.75 1.27
N GLU A 239 -16.51 8.44 1.47
CA GLU A 239 -17.28 7.70 2.45
C GLU A 239 -16.45 6.51 2.96
N CYS A 240 -16.51 6.26 4.28
CA CYS A 240 -15.89 5.10 4.90
C CYS A 240 -16.86 4.53 5.95
N SER A 241 -17.46 3.41 5.62
CA SER A 241 -18.35 2.65 6.51
C SER A 241 -17.71 1.30 6.80
N VAL A 242 -17.08 1.18 7.95
CA VAL A 242 -16.36 -0.03 8.35
C VAL A 242 -17.00 -0.58 9.62
N LYS A 243 -17.44 -1.83 9.55
CA LYS A 243 -18.00 -2.54 10.69
C LYS A 243 -16.89 -3.00 11.60
N GLU A 244 -16.66 -2.26 12.67
CA GLU A 244 -15.72 -2.64 13.72
C GLU A 244 -16.40 -3.66 14.68
N LYS A 245 -15.67 -4.69 15.05
CA LYS A 245 -16.13 -5.60 16.10
C LYS A 245 -15.92 -4.92 17.44
N THR A 246 -16.98 -4.81 18.22
CA THR A 246 -16.87 -4.36 19.62
C THR A 246 -15.92 -5.34 20.32
N GLN A 247 -14.80 -4.86 20.84
CA GLN A 247 -13.97 -5.68 21.72
C GLN A 247 -14.84 -6.06 22.91
N ALA A 248 -15.08 -7.35 23.11
CA ALA A 248 -15.66 -7.82 24.34
C ALA A 248 -14.73 -7.41 25.49
N ALA A 249 -15.29 -6.62 26.44
CA ALA A 249 -14.60 -6.11 27.60
C ALA A 249 -14.07 -7.25 28.49
#